data_2804be4f58d429b954ca7ec3a4f07fe4
#
_entry.id   2804be4f58d429b954ca7ec3a4f07fe4
#
_cell.length_a   1.000
_cell.length_b   1.000
_cell.length_c   1.000
_cell.angle_alpha   90.00
_cell.angle_beta   90.00
_cell.angle_gamma   90.00
#
_symmetry.space_group_name_H-M   'P 1'
#
loop_
_entity.id
_entity.type
_entity.pdbx_description
1 polymer ?
#
loop_
_entity_poly.entity_id
_entity_poly.type
_entity_poly.pdbx_seq_one_letter_code
_entity_poly.pdbx_strand_id
1 'polypeptide(L)'
;MFKVTPIPIIEDNYAWLVQNQGQNLIFDPGEAKPVIAYLNEHKLTLDFMFVTHKHWDHVTGIAEVKTAFPECIIYGTGHHEIPCREIALMGGETLNVLGLEWRVWHTPGHTLDHIVFYTETSNSNDNGINTIQSKQGHLFSGDNLFSCGCGRMFEGTPEQFEASLASLMALHPSTKIYCTHEYTLANINFSLHIEPNNTYTLHRQDICSDLRNQGLPTLPTTVADELKSNPFVRLDQPDVIRAAEHFHGAPLGRKADIFRVIRQMKDQF
;
A
#
# COMPACT_ATOMS: atom_id res chain seq x y z
N MET A 1 -6.29 13.32 -17.46
CA MET A 1 -6.59 13.57 -16.02
C MET A 1 -6.15 12.34 -15.26
N PHE A 2 -5.41 12.53 -14.14
CA PHE A 2 -4.98 11.43 -13.26
C PHE A 2 -6.17 10.83 -12.51
N LYS A 3 -6.32 9.52 -12.57
CA LYS A 3 -7.38 8.78 -11.89
C LYS A 3 -6.82 7.45 -11.37
N VAL A 4 -7.20 7.06 -10.15
CA VAL A 4 -6.91 5.74 -9.57
C VAL A 4 -8.23 5.04 -9.28
N THR A 5 -8.36 3.79 -9.73
CA THR A 5 -9.57 2.99 -9.59
C THR A 5 -9.22 1.62 -9.01
N PRO A 6 -9.86 1.17 -7.91
CA PRO A 6 -9.73 -0.20 -7.44
C PRO A 6 -10.49 -1.15 -8.34
N ILE A 7 -9.86 -2.22 -8.79
CA ILE A 7 -10.51 -3.36 -9.41
C ILE A 7 -10.48 -4.49 -8.39
N PRO A 8 -11.62 -4.89 -7.80
CA PRO A 8 -11.67 -6.01 -6.89
C PRO A 8 -11.25 -7.30 -7.60
N ILE A 9 -10.32 -8.02 -6.97
CA ILE A 9 -9.82 -9.32 -7.44
C ILE A 9 -9.74 -10.27 -6.24
N ILE A 10 -9.76 -11.58 -6.49
CA ILE A 10 -9.70 -12.59 -5.45
C ILE A 10 -10.84 -12.33 -4.43
N GLU A 11 -10.57 -12.30 -3.14
CA GLU A 11 -11.56 -12.17 -2.08
C GLU A 11 -11.57 -10.76 -1.47
N ASP A 12 -10.39 -10.20 -1.20
CA ASP A 12 -10.20 -8.91 -0.53
C ASP A 12 -9.09 -8.04 -1.14
N ASN A 13 -8.52 -8.45 -2.28
CA ASN A 13 -7.47 -7.72 -2.97
C ASN A 13 -8.03 -6.67 -3.94
N TYR A 14 -7.25 -5.62 -4.16
CA TYR A 14 -7.44 -4.66 -5.24
C TYR A 14 -6.24 -4.65 -6.19
N ALA A 15 -6.49 -4.90 -7.47
CA ALA A 15 -5.58 -4.43 -8.52
C ALA A 15 -5.88 -2.95 -8.78
N TRP A 16 -4.88 -2.06 -8.61
CA TRP A 16 -5.08 -0.64 -8.76
C TRP A 16 -4.83 -0.19 -10.20
N LEU A 17 -5.89 0.26 -10.89
CA LEU A 17 -5.78 0.87 -12.22
C LEU A 17 -5.48 2.36 -12.08
N VAL A 18 -4.35 2.79 -12.63
CA VAL A 18 -3.96 4.21 -12.73
C VAL A 18 -4.05 4.66 -14.18
N GLN A 19 -4.75 5.76 -14.40
CA GLN A 19 -4.95 6.35 -15.72
C GLN A 19 -4.39 7.77 -15.73
N ASN A 20 -3.59 8.12 -16.74
CA ASN A 20 -3.16 9.49 -16.99
C ASN A 20 -2.81 9.67 -18.47
N GLN A 21 -3.14 10.83 -19.04
CA GLN A 21 -2.81 11.21 -20.43
C GLN A 21 -3.18 10.17 -21.50
N GLY A 22 -4.26 9.40 -21.26
CA GLY A 22 -4.73 8.36 -22.20
C GLY A 22 -4.00 7.02 -22.07
N GLN A 23 -3.04 6.89 -21.17
CA GLN A 23 -2.34 5.64 -20.85
C GLN A 23 -2.86 5.02 -19.56
N ASN A 24 -2.67 3.71 -19.42
CA ASN A 24 -3.17 2.88 -18.32
C ASN A 24 -2.06 2.02 -17.73
N LEU A 25 -1.98 2.01 -16.41
CA LEU A 25 -1.06 1.20 -15.60
C LEU A 25 -1.89 0.40 -14.59
N ILE A 26 -1.61 -0.89 -14.44
CA ILE A 26 -2.20 -1.75 -13.40
C ILE A 26 -1.13 -2.16 -12.38
N PHE A 27 -1.49 -2.18 -11.11
CA PHE A 27 -0.66 -2.73 -10.03
C PHE A 27 -1.16 -4.11 -9.61
N ASP A 28 -0.23 -5.05 -9.42
CA ASP A 28 -0.41 -6.34 -8.76
C ASP A 28 -1.66 -7.11 -9.24
N PRO A 29 -1.79 -7.47 -10.52
CA PRO A 29 -2.96 -8.19 -11.03
C PRO A 29 -2.90 -9.68 -10.66
N GLY A 30 -3.12 -9.99 -9.37
CA GLY A 30 -3.10 -11.36 -8.85
C GLY A 30 -4.16 -12.28 -9.46
N GLU A 31 -5.25 -11.74 -9.98
CA GLU A 31 -6.27 -12.45 -10.75
C GLU A 31 -6.54 -11.72 -12.08
N ALA A 32 -6.39 -12.44 -13.20
CA ALA A 32 -6.47 -11.84 -14.52
C ALA A 32 -7.90 -11.51 -14.97
N LYS A 33 -8.86 -12.40 -14.71
CA LYS A 33 -10.22 -12.30 -15.27
C LYS A 33 -10.93 -11.00 -14.94
N PRO A 34 -11.00 -10.54 -13.67
CA PRO A 34 -11.65 -9.27 -13.34
C PRO A 34 -10.95 -8.08 -13.98
N VAL A 35 -9.62 -8.10 -14.04
CA VAL A 35 -8.82 -7.03 -14.67
C VAL A 35 -9.09 -6.93 -16.15
N ILE A 36 -9.04 -8.06 -16.88
CA ILE A 36 -9.31 -8.12 -18.33
C ILE A 36 -10.76 -7.71 -18.62
N ALA A 37 -11.72 -8.20 -17.81
CA ALA A 37 -13.14 -7.85 -17.97
C ALA A 37 -13.36 -6.34 -17.81
N TYR A 38 -12.78 -5.73 -16.75
CA TYR A 38 -12.88 -4.30 -16.49
C TYR A 38 -12.30 -3.48 -17.64
N LEU A 39 -11.09 -3.81 -18.11
CA LEU A 39 -10.43 -3.07 -19.20
C LEU A 39 -11.24 -3.17 -20.50
N ASN A 40 -11.75 -4.34 -20.85
CA ASN A 40 -12.57 -4.57 -22.04
C ASN A 40 -13.92 -3.83 -21.97
N GLU A 41 -14.62 -3.88 -20.84
CA GLU A 41 -15.90 -3.18 -20.63
C GLU A 41 -15.74 -1.67 -20.83
N HIS A 42 -14.62 -1.12 -20.31
CA HIS A 42 -14.33 0.31 -20.43
C HIS A 42 -13.57 0.68 -21.71
N LYS A 43 -13.29 -0.27 -22.61
CA LYS A 43 -12.54 -0.10 -23.86
C LYS A 43 -11.16 0.53 -23.64
N LEU A 44 -10.47 0.08 -22.61
CA LEU A 44 -9.13 0.55 -22.23
C LEU A 44 -8.06 -0.40 -22.78
N THR A 45 -6.95 0.17 -23.27
CA THR A 45 -5.69 -0.55 -23.46
C THR A 45 -4.99 -0.72 -22.13
N LEU A 46 -3.96 -1.54 -22.08
CA LEU A 46 -3.05 -1.61 -20.95
C LEU A 46 -1.63 -1.38 -21.45
N ASP A 47 -1.00 -0.30 -20.96
CA ASP A 47 0.33 0.10 -21.41
C ASP A 47 1.42 -0.40 -20.48
N PHE A 48 1.13 -0.43 -19.16
CA PHE A 48 2.11 -0.77 -18.13
C PHE A 48 1.52 -1.66 -17.03
N MET A 49 2.41 -2.44 -16.41
CA MET A 49 2.11 -3.21 -15.21
C MET A 49 3.24 -3.03 -14.21
N PHE A 50 2.91 -2.72 -12.96
CA PHE A 50 3.84 -2.63 -11.84
C PHE A 50 3.56 -3.75 -10.85
N VAL A 51 4.62 -4.43 -10.36
CA VAL A 51 4.53 -5.56 -9.45
C VAL A 51 5.39 -5.28 -8.23
N THR A 52 4.76 -5.28 -7.05
CA THR A 52 5.41 -4.90 -5.78
C THR A 52 6.28 -6.01 -5.22
N HIS A 53 5.82 -7.26 -5.25
CA HIS A 53 6.54 -8.42 -4.71
C HIS A 53 6.01 -9.74 -5.28
N LYS A 54 6.62 -10.85 -4.87
CA LYS A 54 6.47 -12.19 -5.48
C LYS A 54 5.25 -13.00 -5.05
N HIS A 55 4.47 -12.59 -4.05
CA HIS A 55 3.38 -13.43 -3.55
C HIS A 55 2.36 -13.74 -4.64
N TRP A 56 1.78 -14.94 -4.55
CA TRP A 56 0.91 -15.50 -5.59
C TRP A 56 -0.30 -14.62 -5.91
N ASP A 57 -0.87 -13.98 -4.91
CA ASP A 57 -2.04 -13.10 -5.02
C ASP A 57 -1.73 -11.72 -5.63
N HIS A 58 -0.46 -11.46 -5.97
CA HIS A 58 -0.01 -10.30 -6.74
C HIS A 58 0.44 -10.68 -8.15
N VAL A 59 0.89 -11.92 -8.37
CA VAL A 59 1.58 -12.30 -9.62
C VAL A 59 0.85 -13.34 -10.47
N THR A 60 -0.12 -14.08 -9.93
CA THR A 60 -0.72 -15.23 -10.64
C THR A 60 -1.44 -14.82 -11.94
N GLY A 61 -2.06 -13.64 -11.97
CA GLY A 61 -2.78 -13.15 -13.15
C GLY A 61 -1.89 -12.55 -14.25
N ILE A 62 -0.61 -12.27 -13.98
CA ILE A 62 0.29 -11.50 -14.87
C ILE A 62 0.36 -12.10 -16.27
N ALA A 63 0.62 -13.40 -16.39
CA ALA A 63 0.81 -14.05 -17.68
C ALA A 63 -0.46 -14.01 -18.57
N GLU A 64 -1.64 -14.19 -17.97
CA GLU A 64 -2.91 -14.12 -18.68
C GLU A 64 -3.24 -12.68 -19.10
N VAL A 65 -3.00 -11.69 -18.23
CA VAL A 65 -3.15 -10.26 -18.55
C VAL A 65 -2.19 -9.86 -19.68
N LYS A 66 -0.89 -10.28 -19.62
CA LYS A 66 0.08 -10.03 -20.69
C LYS A 66 -0.33 -10.67 -22.01
N THR A 67 -0.96 -11.85 -21.97
CA THR A 67 -1.50 -12.49 -23.19
C THR A 67 -2.63 -11.69 -23.81
N ALA A 68 -3.52 -11.11 -22.99
CA ALA A 68 -4.62 -10.27 -23.45
C ALA A 68 -4.14 -8.88 -23.94
N PHE A 69 -3.06 -8.36 -23.35
CA PHE A 69 -2.48 -7.06 -23.67
C PHE A 69 -0.97 -7.21 -23.96
N PRO A 70 -0.59 -7.75 -25.13
CA PRO A 70 0.79 -8.13 -25.43
C PRO A 70 1.79 -6.97 -25.47
N GLU A 71 1.33 -5.76 -25.75
CA GLU A 71 2.19 -4.55 -25.77
C GLU A 71 2.47 -3.97 -24.37
N CYS A 72 1.81 -4.48 -23.32
CA CYS A 72 1.98 -4.01 -21.96
C CYS A 72 3.41 -4.29 -21.46
N ILE A 73 4.11 -3.27 -20.97
CA ILE A 73 5.46 -3.40 -20.40
C ILE A 73 5.36 -3.69 -18.89
N ILE A 74 6.04 -4.74 -18.44
CA ILE A 74 5.97 -5.21 -17.05
C ILE A 74 7.24 -4.84 -16.27
N TYR A 75 7.05 -4.02 -15.25
CA TYR A 75 8.07 -3.65 -14.26
C TYR A 75 7.80 -4.41 -12.97
N GLY A 76 8.81 -4.88 -12.30
CA GLY A 76 8.64 -5.56 -11.01
C GLY A 76 9.94 -5.68 -10.25
N THR A 77 9.86 -6.09 -8.98
CA THR A 77 11.03 -6.28 -8.14
C THR A 77 12.11 -7.12 -8.84
N GLY A 78 13.36 -6.66 -8.77
CA GLY A 78 14.52 -7.38 -9.29
C GLY A 78 15.11 -8.39 -8.31
N HIS A 79 14.64 -8.37 -7.05
CA HIS A 79 15.11 -9.25 -5.99
C HIS A 79 14.51 -10.66 -6.04
N HIS A 80 13.52 -10.89 -6.90
CA HIS A 80 12.90 -12.20 -7.14
C HIS A 80 12.42 -12.32 -8.58
N GLU A 81 12.17 -13.54 -9.05
CA GLU A 81 11.57 -13.80 -10.36
C GLU A 81 10.08 -13.43 -10.35
N ILE A 82 9.68 -12.56 -11.30
CA ILE A 82 8.29 -12.17 -11.55
C ILE A 82 7.89 -12.65 -12.95
N PRO A 83 6.72 -13.29 -13.11
CA PRO A 83 6.26 -13.77 -14.40
C PRO A 83 6.24 -12.67 -15.46
N CYS A 84 6.76 -12.93 -16.65
CA CYS A 84 6.77 -12.03 -17.80
C CYS A 84 7.42 -10.66 -17.57
N ARG A 85 8.13 -10.43 -16.44
CA ARG A 85 8.80 -9.16 -16.17
C ARG A 85 9.83 -8.82 -17.24
N GLU A 86 9.74 -7.62 -17.80
CA GLU A 86 10.68 -7.09 -18.78
C GLU A 86 11.72 -6.17 -18.12
N ILE A 87 11.30 -5.41 -17.10
CA ILE A 87 12.18 -4.44 -16.43
C ILE A 87 12.24 -4.75 -14.94
N ALA A 88 13.45 -5.11 -14.48
CA ALA A 88 13.74 -5.38 -13.08
C ALA A 88 14.07 -4.10 -12.33
N LEU A 89 13.49 -3.92 -11.14
CA LEU A 89 13.68 -2.77 -10.27
C LEU A 89 14.28 -3.21 -8.93
N MET A 90 15.35 -2.55 -8.50
CA MET A 90 16.08 -2.87 -7.27
C MET A 90 15.73 -1.95 -6.09
N GLY A 91 14.99 -0.86 -6.36
CA GLY A 91 14.76 0.24 -5.42
C GLY A 91 15.84 1.34 -5.54
N GLY A 92 15.37 2.58 -5.60
CA GLY A 92 16.20 3.77 -5.87
C GLY A 92 16.02 4.34 -7.28
N GLU A 93 15.33 3.62 -8.16
CA GLU A 93 15.07 4.10 -9.52
C GLU A 93 14.03 5.22 -9.55
N THR A 94 14.19 6.07 -10.58
CA THR A 94 13.17 7.02 -11.01
C THR A 94 12.75 6.67 -12.44
N LEU A 95 11.43 6.45 -12.63
CA LEU A 95 10.86 6.05 -13.91
C LEU A 95 9.97 7.17 -14.46
N ASN A 96 9.87 7.28 -15.78
CA ASN A 96 8.87 8.12 -16.43
C ASN A 96 7.81 7.23 -17.09
N VAL A 97 6.68 7.06 -16.41
CA VAL A 97 5.56 6.22 -16.85
C VAL A 97 4.26 7.00 -16.71
N LEU A 98 3.34 6.89 -17.65
CA LEU A 98 2.10 7.68 -17.73
C LEU A 98 2.33 9.21 -17.78
N GLY A 99 3.49 9.69 -18.24
CA GLY A 99 3.85 11.11 -18.16
C GLY A 99 4.05 11.62 -16.73
N LEU A 100 4.34 10.72 -15.79
CA LEU A 100 4.61 11.00 -14.38
C LEU A 100 5.97 10.46 -13.99
N GLU A 101 6.64 11.15 -13.06
CA GLU A 101 7.83 10.63 -12.39
C GLU A 101 7.41 9.68 -11.27
N TRP A 102 7.91 8.45 -11.33
CA TRP A 102 7.71 7.42 -10.30
C TRP A 102 9.02 7.13 -9.59
N ARG A 103 9.02 7.21 -8.27
CA ARG A 103 10.15 6.79 -7.43
C ARG A 103 9.87 5.40 -6.89
N VAL A 104 10.86 4.53 -6.99
CA VAL A 104 10.78 3.15 -6.52
C VAL A 104 11.65 3.02 -5.28
N TRP A 105 11.12 2.43 -4.20
CA TRP A 105 11.90 2.14 -2.99
C TRP A 105 11.86 0.67 -2.67
N HIS A 106 13.02 0.12 -2.31
CA HIS A 106 13.10 -1.20 -1.71
C HIS A 106 12.69 -1.10 -0.23
N THR A 107 11.69 -1.87 0.14
CA THR A 107 11.06 -1.82 1.47
C THR A 107 10.93 -3.22 2.06
N PRO A 108 12.06 -3.87 2.42
CA PRO A 108 12.04 -5.23 2.95
C PRO A 108 11.32 -5.27 4.31
N GLY A 109 10.57 -6.35 4.55
CA GLY A 109 9.80 -6.54 5.79
C GLY A 109 8.76 -7.62 5.64
N HIS A 110 7.69 -7.37 4.90
CA HIS A 110 6.70 -8.38 4.52
C HIS A 110 7.38 -9.53 3.75
N THR A 111 8.07 -9.20 2.67
CA THR A 111 9.04 -10.04 1.98
C THR A 111 10.37 -9.31 1.84
N LEU A 112 11.46 -10.02 1.49
CA LEU A 112 12.76 -9.40 1.24
C LEU A 112 12.83 -8.70 -0.12
N ASP A 113 11.97 -9.07 -1.05
CA ASP A 113 11.94 -8.54 -2.41
C ASP A 113 10.97 -7.36 -2.59
N HIS A 114 10.26 -6.95 -1.54
CA HIS A 114 9.21 -5.95 -1.63
C HIS A 114 9.72 -4.58 -2.06
N ILE A 115 9.06 -3.99 -3.06
CA ILE A 115 9.25 -2.60 -3.50
C ILE A 115 7.91 -1.85 -3.46
N VAL A 116 7.98 -0.54 -3.27
CA VAL A 116 6.82 0.37 -3.35
C VAL A 116 7.06 1.42 -4.41
N PHE A 117 5.95 2.00 -4.90
CA PHE A 117 5.98 3.01 -5.96
C PHE A 117 5.32 4.30 -5.47
N TYR A 118 6.00 5.41 -5.67
CA TYR A 118 5.52 6.73 -5.30
C TYR A 118 5.55 7.69 -6.50
N THR A 119 4.46 8.46 -6.66
CA THR A 119 4.39 9.55 -7.64
C THR A 119 3.68 10.76 -7.06
N GLU A 120 3.85 11.89 -7.70
CA GLU A 120 3.17 13.15 -7.36
C GLU A 120 2.39 13.69 -8.57
N THR A 121 1.20 14.20 -8.30
CA THR A 121 0.39 14.89 -9.29
C THR A 121 0.21 16.36 -8.89
N SER A 122 0.15 17.26 -9.86
CA SER A 122 -0.23 18.64 -9.61
C SER A 122 -1.73 18.74 -9.32
N ASN A 123 -2.12 19.44 -8.26
CA ASN A 123 -3.53 19.73 -8.01
C ASN A 123 -4.04 20.71 -9.08
N SER A 124 -4.99 20.27 -9.91
CA SER A 124 -5.57 21.03 -11.03
C SER A 124 -6.49 22.19 -10.60
N ASN A 125 -6.61 22.48 -9.31
CA ASN A 125 -7.51 23.53 -8.79
C ASN A 125 -6.83 24.89 -8.54
N ASP A 126 -5.59 25.09 -8.98
CA ASP A 126 -4.90 26.37 -8.82
C ASP A 126 -5.27 27.33 -9.96
N ASN A 127 -6.28 28.17 -9.71
CA ASN A 127 -6.68 29.27 -10.56
C ASN A 127 -5.62 30.40 -10.53
N GLY A 128 -4.43 30.17 -11.07
CA GLY A 128 -3.58 31.20 -11.65
C GLY A 128 -3.05 32.34 -10.79
N ILE A 129 -3.07 32.27 -9.46
CA ILE A 129 -2.49 33.28 -8.58
C ILE A 129 -1.36 32.63 -7.79
N ASN A 130 -0.10 32.92 -8.15
CA ASN A 130 1.18 32.69 -7.47
C ASN A 130 1.15 31.88 -6.15
N THR A 131 0.66 30.66 -6.15
CA THR A 131 0.77 29.73 -5.04
C THR A 131 1.70 28.59 -5.46
N ILE A 132 2.59 28.18 -4.59
CA ILE A 132 3.35 26.95 -4.73
C ILE A 132 2.37 25.85 -5.08
N GLN A 133 2.44 25.30 -6.31
CA GLN A 133 1.54 24.23 -6.74
C GLN A 133 1.61 23.11 -5.71
N SER A 134 0.53 22.92 -4.96
CA SER A 134 0.46 21.85 -3.98
C SER A 134 0.41 20.51 -4.74
N LYS A 135 1.47 19.72 -4.56
CA LYS A 135 1.52 18.38 -5.14
C LYS A 135 0.76 17.40 -4.26
N GLN A 136 -0.01 16.52 -4.88
CA GLN A 136 -0.63 15.39 -4.21
C GLN A 136 0.22 14.15 -4.39
N GLY A 137 0.73 13.59 -3.27
CA GLY A 137 1.47 12.34 -3.27
C GLY A 137 0.54 11.11 -3.38
N HIS A 138 1.01 10.09 -4.10
CA HIS A 138 0.34 8.80 -4.27
C HIS A 138 1.36 7.68 -4.06
N LEU A 139 1.16 6.87 -3.02
CA LEU A 139 1.99 5.72 -2.66
C LEU A 139 1.22 4.43 -2.90
N PHE A 140 1.77 3.53 -3.70
CA PHE A 140 1.29 2.16 -3.88
C PHE A 140 2.18 1.25 -3.04
N SER A 141 1.64 0.82 -1.89
CA SER A 141 2.41 0.20 -0.81
C SER A 141 2.42 -1.33 -0.86
N GLY A 142 1.68 -1.96 -1.80
CA GLY A 142 1.52 -3.41 -1.81
C GLY A 142 1.09 -3.91 -0.43
N ASP A 143 1.81 -4.92 0.06
CA ASP A 143 1.57 -5.55 1.36
C ASP A 143 2.48 -5.06 2.48
N ASN A 144 3.26 -4.02 2.22
CA ASN A 144 4.13 -3.49 3.27
C ASN A 144 3.33 -2.70 4.31
N LEU A 145 2.48 -1.80 3.85
CA LEU A 145 1.66 -0.94 4.71
C LEU A 145 0.19 -1.05 4.32
N PHE A 146 -0.65 -1.39 5.29
CA PHE A 146 -2.11 -1.42 5.17
C PHE A 146 -2.75 -0.28 5.96
N SER A 147 -4.00 0.02 5.65
CA SER A 147 -4.82 0.91 6.46
C SER A 147 -4.93 0.37 7.90
N CYS A 148 -4.46 1.15 8.88
CA CYS A 148 -4.35 0.81 10.31
C CYS A 148 -3.51 -0.46 10.59
N GLY A 149 -2.62 -0.87 9.69
CA GLY A 149 -1.87 -2.11 9.83
C GLY A 149 -0.65 -2.20 8.93
N CYS A 150 -0.04 -3.37 8.93
CA CYS A 150 1.03 -3.75 8.01
C CYS A 150 0.94 -5.23 7.65
N GLY A 151 1.64 -5.66 6.59
CA GLY A 151 1.72 -7.06 6.23
C GLY A 151 2.31 -7.95 7.32
N ARG A 152 2.06 -9.26 7.21
CA ARG A 152 2.77 -10.24 8.04
C ARG A 152 4.25 -10.23 7.69
N MET A 153 5.12 -10.40 8.67
CA MET A 153 6.57 -10.47 8.47
C MET A 153 6.95 -11.91 8.15
N PHE A 154 6.99 -12.26 6.86
CA PHE A 154 7.36 -13.62 6.42
C PHE A 154 8.86 -13.82 6.31
N GLU A 155 9.60 -12.82 5.85
CA GLU A 155 11.02 -12.98 5.48
C GLU A 155 11.94 -11.93 6.12
N GLY A 156 11.48 -10.70 6.29
CA GLY A 156 12.30 -9.61 6.82
C GLY A 156 12.55 -9.70 8.33
N THR A 157 13.41 -8.81 8.82
CA THR A 157 13.62 -8.62 10.27
C THR A 157 12.75 -7.48 10.80
N PRO A 158 12.47 -7.43 12.11
CA PRO A 158 11.76 -6.31 12.72
C PRO A 158 12.41 -4.94 12.44
N GLU A 159 13.75 -4.90 12.44
CA GLU A 159 14.52 -3.69 12.14
C GLU A 159 14.32 -3.23 10.69
N GLN A 160 14.34 -4.17 9.74
CA GLN A 160 14.10 -3.87 8.33
C GLN A 160 12.69 -3.35 8.11
N PHE A 161 11.70 -4.03 8.68
CA PHE A 161 10.30 -3.67 8.46
C PHE A 161 9.96 -2.33 9.13
N GLU A 162 10.41 -2.11 10.37
CA GLU A 162 10.25 -0.83 11.08
C GLU A 162 10.87 0.32 10.28
N ALA A 163 12.11 0.16 9.80
CA ALA A 163 12.79 1.17 8.98
C ALA A 163 12.06 1.43 7.66
N SER A 164 11.54 0.39 7.00
CA SER A 164 10.73 0.52 5.79
C SER A 164 9.48 1.37 6.06
N LEU A 165 8.69 1.03 7.09
CA LEU A 165 7.49 1.79 7.44
C LEU A 165 7.82 3.23 7.87
N ALA A 166 8.88 3.44 8.65
CA ALA A 166 9.31 4.78 9.05
C ALA A 166 9.65 5.66 7.84
N SER A 167 10.27 5.10 6.80
CA SER A 167 10.57 5.82 5.58
C SER A 167 9.31 6.27 4.82
N LEU A 168 8.26 5.43 4.80
CA LEU A 168 6.98 5.75 4.20
C LEU A 168 6.23 6.83 4.99
N MET A 169 6.32 6.81 6.31
CA MET A 169 5.71 7.82 7.19
C MET A 169 6.41 9.18 7.15
N ALA A 170 7.60 9.27 6.57
CA ALA A 170 8.28 10.55 6.32
C ALA A 170 7.73 11.32 5.11
N LEU A 171 6.84 10.72 4.32
CA LEU A 171 6.14 11.39 3.23
C LEU A 171 5.20 12.49 3.74
N HIS A 172 4.79 13.38 2.82
CA HIS A 172 3.85 14.45 3.18
C HIS A 172 2.54 13.86 3.75
N PRO A 173 1.99 14.41 4.84
CA PRO A 173 0.80 13.86 5.52
C PRO A 173 -0.42 13.63 4.63
N SER A 174 -0.60 14.45 3.58
CA SER A 174 -1.70 14.28 2.62
C SER A 174 -1.46 13.18 1.58
N THR A 175 -0.30 12.51 1.56
CA THR A 175 -0.02 11.43 0.62
C THR A 175 -1.06 10.32 0.76
N LYS A 176 -1.72 9.99 -0.34
CA LYS A 176 -2.67 8.87 -0.41
C LYS A 176 -1.92 7.56 -0.53
N ILE A 177 -2.37 6.55 0.21
CA ILE A 177 -1.77 5.22 0.27
C ILE A 177 -2.76 4.21 -0.28
N TYR A 178 -2.35 3.53 -1.34
CA TYR A 178 -3.09 2.49 -2.05
C TYR A 178 -2.44 1.14 -1.73
N CYS A 179 -2.93 0.47 -0.70
CA CYS A 179 -2.49 -0.89 -0.36
C CYS A 179 -3.37 -1.93 -1.06
N THR A 180 -2.90 -3.18 -1.11
CA THR A 180 -3.57 -4.22 -1.91
C THR A 180 -4.83 -4.76 -1.26
N HIS A 181 -4.87 -4.89 0.08
CA HIS A 181 -5.96 -5.59 0.77
C HIS A 181 -6.94 -4.68 1.50
N GLU A 182 -8.22 -5.06 1.48
CA GLU A 182 -9.31 -4.41 2.23
C GLU A 182 -9.39 -4.93 3.68
N TYR A 183 -8.27 -4.82 4.42
CA TYR A 183 -8.15 -5.28 5.81
C TYR A 183 -8.50 -4.22 6.85
N THR A 184 -8.97 -3.06 6.43
CA THR A 184 -9.11 -1.87 7.30
C THR A 184 -9.89 -2.15 8.58
N LEU A 185 -11.08 -2.76 8.51
CA LEU A 185 -11.89 -3.02 9.71
C LEU A 185 -11.22 -4.02 10.67
N ALA A 186 -10.61 -5.08 10.14
CA ALA A 186 -9.88 -6.06 10.95
C ALA A 186 -8.63 -5.42 11.61
N ASN A 187 -7.97 -4.50 10.91
CA ASN A 187 -6.83 -3.76 11.45
C ASN A 187 -7.25 -2.72 12.48
N ILE A 188 -8.36 -2.01 12.27
CA ILE A 188 -8.95 -1.08 13.25
C ILE A 188 -9.29 -1.82 14.55
N ASN A 189 -9.90 -3.00 14.48
CA ASN A 189 -10.20 -3.80 15.66
C ASN A 189 -8.94 -4.14 16.45
N PHE A 190 -7.86 -4.51 15.76
CA PHE A 190 -6.57 -4.73 16.40
C PHE A 190 -5.98 -3.43 16.96
N SER A 191 -6.02 -2.33 16.19
CA SER A 191 -5.53 -1.03 16.66
C SER A 191 -6.22 -0.60 17.96
N LEU A 192 -7.55 -0.78 18.07
CA LEU A 192 -8.31 -0.50 19.28
C LEU A 192 -8.04 -1.49 20.41
N HIS A 193 -7.61 -2.71 20.13
CA HIS A 193 -7.12 -3.64 21.15
C HIS A 193 -5.79 -3.11 21.76
N ILE A 194 -4.93 -2.48 20.98
CA ILE A 194 -3.68 -1.87 21.44
C ILE A 194 -3.91 -0.51 22.11
N GLU A 195 -4.73 0.36 21.49
CA GLU A 195 -5.03 1.73 21.95
C GLU A 195 -6.56 1.92 22.13
N PRO A 196 -7.20 1.35 23.15
CA PRO A 196 -8.67 1.32 23.27
C PRO A 196 -9.32 2.70 23.39
N ASN A 197 -8.57 3.71 23.82
CA ASN A 197 -9.04 5.08 23.98
C ASN A 197 -8.62 6.02 22.82
N ASN A 198 -8.10 5.49 21.72
CA ASN A 198 -7.75 6.30 20.57
C ASN A 198 -9.01 6.77 19.84
N THR A 199 -9.44 8.01 20.18
CA THR A 199 -10.67 8.60 19.65
C THR A 199 -10.66 8.76 18.12
N TYR A 200 -9.47 8.93 17.53
CA TYR A 200 -9.35 9.00 16.08
C TYR A 200 -9.65 7.65 15.43
N THR A 201 -9.12 6.57 15.98
CA THR A 201 -9.36 5.20 15.49
C THR A 201 -10.82 4.79 15.68
N LEU A 202 -11.47 5.17 16.80
CA LEU A 202 -12.89 4.95 17.03
C LEU A 202 -13.76 5.65 15.96
N HIS A 203 -13.49 6.93 15.69
CA HIS A 203 -14.23 7.67 14.65
C HIS A 203 -13.99 7.06 13.26
N ARG A 204 -12.77 6.61 12.98
CA ARG A 204 -12.43 5.94 11.71
C ARG A 204 -13.16 4.61 11.57
N GLN A 205 -13.38 3.86 12.67
CA GLN A 205 -14.17 2.63 12.67
C GLN A 205 -15.58 2.87 12.16
N ASP A 206 -16.25 3.92 12.65
CA ASP A 206 -17.61 4.27 12.22
C ASP A 206 -17.66 4.57 10.73
N ILE A 207 -16.74 5.43 10.22
CA ILE A 207 -16.67 5.77 8.80
C ILE A 207 -16.42 4.54 7.92
N CYS A 208 -15.43 3.71 8.29
CA CYS A 208 -15.08 2.53 7.51
C CYS A 208 -16.18 1.47 7.54
N SER A 209 -16.89 1.33 8.66
CA SER A 209 -18.05 0.44 8.77
C SER A 209 -19.18 0.88 7.84
N ASP A 210 -19.47 2.18 7.80
CA ASP A 210 -20.49 2.74 6.91
C ASP A 210 -20.13 2.54 5.43
N LEU A 211 -18.86 2.75 5.06
CA LEU A 211 -18.40 2.48 3.69
C LEU A 211 -18.57 1.00 3.33
N ARG A 212 -18.11 0.08 4.19
CA ARG A 212 -18.23 -1.36 3.92
C ARG A 212 -19.69 -1.84 3.89
N ASN A 213 -20.58 -1.28 4.70
CA ASN A 213 -22.01 -1.57 4.64
C ASN A 213 -22.64 -1.13 3.30
N GLN A 214 -22.06 -0.15 2.63
CA GLN A 214 -22.47 0.29 1.29
C GLN A 214 -21.73 -0.46 0.16
N GLY A 215 -20.85 -1.41 0.47
CA GLY A 215 -20.02 -2.11 -0.51
C GLY A 215 -18.90 -1.25 -1.11
N LEU A 216 -18.58 -0.12 -0.47
CA LEU A 216 -17.54 0.80 -0.92
C LEU A 216 -16.18 0.47 -0.29
N PRO A 217 -15.06 0.71 -1.00
CA PRO A 217 -13.72 0.52 -0.45
C PRO A 217 -13.43 1.54 0.66
N THR A 218 -12.64 1.14 1.66
CA THR A 218 -12.12 2.07 2.69
C THR A 218 -10.81 2.73 2.28
N LEU A 219 -10.28 2.37 1.15
CA LEU A 219 -9.02 2.85 0.57
C LEU A 219 -9.26 3.90 -0.54
N PRO A 220 -8.34 4.83 -0.77
CA PRO A 220 -7.03 4.96 -0.13
C PRO A 220 -7.11 5.55 1.28
N THR A 221 -6.13 5.19 2.12
CA THR A 221 -5.84 5.90 3.37
C THR A 221 -4.84 7.04 3.12
N THR A 222 -4.40 7.75 4.16
CA THR A 222 -3.35 8.77 4.05
C THR A 222 -2.25 8.57 5.10
N VAL A 223 -1.06 9.14 4.86
CA VAL A 223 0.02 9.17 5.88
C VAL A 223 -0.48 9.80 7.19
N ALA A 224 -1.29 10.88 7.10
CA ALA A 224 -1.87 11.52 8.29
C ALA A 224 -2.80 10.59 9.08
N ASP A 225 -3.56 9.74 8.40
CA ASP A 225 -4.45 8.78 9.04
C ASP A 225 -3.64 7.67 9.73
N GLU A 226 -2.63 7.15 9.06
CA GLU A 226 -1.78 6.09 9.62
C GLU A 226 -1.00 6.58 10.85
N LEU A 227 -0.44 7.78 10.81
CA LEU A 227 0.24 8.37 11.97
C LEU A 227 -0.68 8.55 13.20
N LYS A 228 -2.01 8.57 13.04
CA LYS A 228 -2.98 8.72 14.12
C LYS A 228 -3.59 7.40 14.59
N SER A 229 -3.62 6.37 13.74
CA SER A 229 -4.42 5.16 13.99
C SER A 229 -3.66 3.84 13.87
N ASN A 230 -2.49 3.81 13.23
CA ASN A 230 -1.78 2.56 12.95
C ASN A 230 -0.73 2.24 14.03
N PRO A 231 -0.91 1.20 14.87
CA PRO A 231 0.00 0.90 15.97
C PRO A 231 1.42 0.51 15.50
N PHE A 232 1.58 0.05 14.24
CA PHE A 232 2.87 -0.34 13.68
C PHE A 232 3.78 0.85 13.30
N VAL A 233 3.21 2.07 13.22
CA VAL A 233 3.96 3.31 12.96
C VAL A 233 3.91 4.28 14.15
N ARG A 234 3.23 3.89 15.23
CA ARG A 234 3.05 4.67 16.47
C ARG A 234 3.88 4.11 17.64
N LEU A 235 5.05 3.56 17.34
CA LEU A 235 5.88 2.80 18.28
C LEU A 235 6.50 3.65 19.42
N ASP A 236 6.32 4.95 19.40
CA ASP A 236 6.71 5.89 20.45
C ASP A 236 5.53 6.35 21.34
N GLN A 237 4.32 5.88 21.04
CA GLN A 237 3.15 6.24 21.83
C GLN A 237 3.08 5.44 23.13
N PRO A 238 2.79 6.08 24.28
CA PRO A 238 2.80 5.39 25.58
C PRO A 238 1.86 4.17 25.65
N ASP A 239 0.71 4.21 24.99
CA ASP A 239 -0.25 3.11 25.01
C ASP A 239 0.27 1.91 24.21
N VAL A 240 0.89 2.15 23.05
CA VAL A 240 1.52 1.11 22.22
C VAL A 240 2.68 0.44 22.96
N ILE A 241 3.55 1.26 23.59
CA ILE A 241 4.67 0.76 24.39
C ILE A 241 4.14 -0.10 25.56
N ARG A 242 3.16 0.40 26.32
CA ARG A 242 2.57 -0.35 27.45
C ARG A 242 1.94 -1.68 27.02
N ALA A 243 1.20 -1.68 25.91
CA ALA A 243 0.60 -2.90 25.38
C ALA A 243 1.66 -3.93 25.00
N ALA A 244 2.72 -3.51 24.32
CA ALA A 244 3.82 -4.37 23.91
C ALA A 244 4.59 -4.91 25.13
N GLU A 245 4.94 -4.07 26.11
CA GLU A 245 5.64 -4.47 27.33
C GLU A 245 4.82 -5.41 28.21
N HIS A 246 3.52 -5.16 28.32
CA HIS A 246 2.59 -6.04 29.02
C HIS A 246 2.56 -7.44 28.41
N PHE A 247 2.45 -7.52 27.10
CA PHE A 247 2.44 -8.80 26.36
C PHE A 247 3.79 -9.51 26.44
N HIS A 248 4.90 -8.75 26.34
CA HIS A 248 6.26 -9.29 26.39
C HIS A 248 6.69 -9.71 27.81
N GLY A 249 6.13 -9.10 28.85
CA GLY A 249 6.45 -9.34 30.23
C GLY A 249 7.72 -8.61 30.75
N ALA A 250 8.31 -7.70 29.99
CA ALA A 250 9.48 -6.91 30.34
C ALA A 250 9.53 -5.58 29.57
N PRO A 251 10.25 -4.55 30.08
CA PRO A 251 10.46 -3.29 29.36
C PRO A 251 11.14 -3.48 28.00
N LEU A 252 10.76 -2.67 27.02
CA LEU A 252 11.28 -2.66 25.66
C LEU A 252 11.91 -1.31 25.34
N GLY A 253 13.17 -1.29 24.88
CA GLY A 253 13.94 -0.06 24.68
C GLY A 253 14.03 0.42 23.22
N ARG A 254 13.86 -0.47 22.24
CA ARG A 254 14.02 -0.14 20.82
C ARG A 254 12.69 -0.24 20.08
N LYS A 255 12.44 0.68 19.12
CA LYS A 255 11.24 0.63 18.28
C LYS A 255 11.06 -0.70 17.56
N ALA A 256 12.14 -1.28 17.05
CA ALA A 256 12.09 -2.59 16.39
C ALA A 256 11.64 -3.73 17.32
N ASP A 257 11.99 -3.68 18.64
CA ASP A 257 11.50 -4.67 19.60
C ASP A 257 10.00 -4.49 19.89
N ILE A 258 9.54 -3.23 20.01
CA ILE A 258 8.12 -2.91 20.14
C ILE A 258 7.36 -3.36 18.89
N PHE A 259 7.85 -3.03 17.69
CA PHE A 259 7.28 -3.48 16.43
C PHE A 259 7.14 -5.00 16.37
N ARG A 260 8.20 -5.73 16.70
CA ARG A 260 8.19 -7.19 16.73
C ARG A 260 7.10 -7.74 17.65
N VAL A 261 6.95 -7.17 18.83
CA VAL A 261 5.94 -7.62 19.82
C VAL A 261 4.53 -7.29 19.33
N ILE A 262 4.28 -6.08 18.83
CA ILE A 262 2.97 -5.69 18.24
C ILE A 262 2.62 -6.61 17.06
N ARG A 263 3.62 -6.99 16.21
CA ARG A 263 3.38 -7.93 15.10
C ARG A 263 3.02 -9.32 15.62
N GLN A 264 3.71 -9.82 16.65
CA GLN A 264 3.37 -11.08 17.33
C GLN A 264 1.96 -11.07 17.93
N MET A 265 1.57 -9.96 18.56
CA MET A 265 0.21 -9.78 19.09
C MET A 265 -0.82 -9.87 17.96
N LYS A 266 -0.58 -9.20 16.82
CA LYS A 266 -1.49 -9.24 15.66
C LYS A 266 -1.57 -10.63 15.03
N ASP A 267 -0.49 -11.41 15.05
CA ASP A 267 -0.46 -12.77 14.50
C ASP A 267 -1.27 -13.77 15.33
N GLN A 268 -1.57 -13.43 16.60
CA GLN A 268 -2.36 -14.22 17.55
C GLN A 268 -3.79 -13.67 17.76
N PHE A 269 -4.08 -12.48 17.24
CA PHE A 269 -5.36 -11.79 17.35
C PHE A 269 -6.38 -12.33 16.32
#